data_37a743492d6ac317484cf3f4e6fc77e4
#
_entry.id   37a743492d6ac317484cf3f4e6fc77e4
#
_cell.length_a   1.000
_cell.length_b   1.000
_cell.length_c   1.000
_cell.angle_alpha   90.00
_cell.angle_beta   90.00
_cell.angle_gamma   90.00
#
_symmetry.space_group_name_H-M   'P 1'
#
loop_
_entity.id
_entity.type
_entity.pdbx_description
1 polymer ?
#
loop_
_entity_poly.entity_id
_entity_poly.type
_entity_poly.pdbx_seq_one_letter_code
_entity_poly.pdbx_strand_id
1 'polypeptide(L)'
;MKIIFTVLICFCFQVSFSQKLDINSLEKLLNASVRAADTLLKNSHFTLSDKEIAKGYSNYYYTSYEKQDLGKQLLRSVSFMDVYDAADTSRLILYRTYYEDEQEELKKQLLANGYELFSSTANNFIYKKGDQTITNKITLKTAKGSKPVTAYEFELGR
;
A
#
# COMPACT_ATOMS: atom_id res chain seq x y z
N MET A 1 51.48 13.31 -28.20
CA MET A 1 50.35 13.82 -27.42
C MET A 1 49.22 12.79 -27.49
N LYS A 2 49.03 12.02 -26.42
CA LYS A 2 47.97 10.97 -26.33
C LYS A 2 46.77 11.60 -25.66
N ILE A 3 45.67 11.76 -26.39
CA ILE A 3 44.41 12.25 -25.86
C ILE A 3 43.70 11.01 -25.22
N ILE A 4 43.66 11.03 -23.90
CA ILE A 4 42.90 10.03 -23.12
C ILE A 4 41.44 10.49 -23.17
N PHE A 5 40.62 9.76 -23.94
CA PHE A 5 39.18 9.93 -23.96
C PHE A 5 38.61 9.23 -22.72
N THR A 6 38.43 9.99 -21.66
CA THR A 6 37.74 9.48 -20.48
C THR A 6 36.25 9.46 -20.78
N VAL A 7 35.74 8.30 -21.18
CA VAL A 7 34.29 8.06 -21.30
C VAL A 7 33.73 8.03 -19.88
N LEU A 8 33.15 9.14 -19.46
CA LEU A 8 32.34 9.22 -18.24
C LEU A 8 31.05 8.47 -18.50
N ILE A 9 31.04 7.18 -18.16
CA ILE A 9 29.81 6.39 -18.11
C ILE A 9 28.99 6.93 -16.96
N CYS A 10 28.09 7.87 -17.25
CA CYS A 10 26.98 8.19 -16.38
C CYS A 10 26.11 6.94 -16.24
N PHE A 11 26.38 6.12 -15.23
CA PHE A 11 25.41 5.19 -14.71
C PHE A 11 24.23 6.01 -14.18
N CYS A 12 23.29 6.31 -15.05
CA CYS A 12 21.94 6.65 -14.65
C CYS A 12 21.39 5.43 -13.90
N PHE A 13 21.66 5.36 -12.59
CA PHE A 13 20.83 4.58 -11.71
C PHE A 13 19.41 5.13 -11.90
N GLN A 14 18.65 4.49 -12.74
CA GLN A 14 17.21 4.63 -12.71
C GLN A 14 16.83 4.07 -11.34
N VAL A 15 16.75 4.97 -10.35
CA VAL A 15 16.06 4.68 -9.10
C VAL A 15 14.66 4.36 -9.54
N SER A 16 14.38 3.07 -9.67
CA SER A 16 13.02 2.59 -9.86
C SER A 16 12.28 3.10 -8.63
N PHE A 17 11.57 4.23 -8.79
CA PHE A 17 10.75 4.78 -7.73
C PHE A 17 9.74 3.72 -7.39
N SER A 18 10.07 2.98 -6.35
CA SER A 18 9.23 1.93 -5.82
C SER A 18 7.90 2.58 -5.43
N GLN A 19 6.84 2.22 -6.11
CA GLN A 19 5.46 2.62 -5.81
C GLN A 19 4.98 1.98 -4.49
N LYS A 20 5.91 1.71 -3.56
CA LYS A 20 5.63 1.08 -2.27
C LYS A 20 5.17 2.14 -1.28
N LEU A 21 4.26 1.76 -0.40
CA LEU A 21 3.96 2.51 0.80
C LEU A 21 4.63 1.81 1.98
N ASP A 22 5.29 2.60 2.83
CA ASP A 22 5.79 2.16 4.12
C ASP A 22 4.72 2.30 5.22
N ILE A 23 4.97 1.73 6.38
CA ILE A 23 4.04 1.80 7.53
C ILE A 23 3.78 3.25 7.95
N ASN A 24 4.80 4.11 7.93
CA ASN A 24 4.64 5.53 8.27
C ASN A 24 3.70 6.25 7.29
N SER A 25 3.75 5.90 6.01
CA SER A 25 2.83 6.45 4.99
C SER A 25 1.40 5.96 5.20
N LEU A 26 1.22 4.69 5.56
CA LEU A 26 -0.10 4.13 5.90
C LEU A 26 -0.68 4.80 7.15
N GLU A 27 0.11 5.01 8.21
CA GLU A 27 -0.31 5.76 9.40
C GLU A 27 -0.66 7.24 9.08
N LYS A 28 0.11 7.88 8.19
CA LYS A 28 -0.21 9.24 7.71
C LYS A 28 -1.54 9.28 6.96
N LEU A 29 -1.82 8.28 6.11
CA LEU A 29 -3.10 8.17 5.40
C LEU A 29 -4.27 8.05 6.37
N LEU A 30 -4.10 7.30 7.46
CA LEU A 30 -5.12 7.11 8.48
C LEU A 30 -5.57 8.45 9.11
N ASN A 31 -4.65 9.41 9.24
CA ASN A 31 -4.86 10.70 9.88
C ASN A 31 -5.01 11.88 8.90
N ALA A 32 -4.84 11.65 7.60
CA ALA A 32 -4.85 12.71 6.59
C ALA A 32 -6.28 13.16 6.23
N SER A 33 -6.46 14.40 5.82
CA SER A 33 -7.67 14.79 5.07
C SER A 33 -7.72 14.04 3.74
N VAL A 34 -8.91 13.91 3.13
CA VAL A 34 -9.07 13.28 1.80
C VAL A 34 -8.13 13.91 0.76
N ARG A 35 -7.99 15.23 0.77
CA ARG A 35 -7.09 15.96 -0.15
C ARG A 35 -5.62 15.61 0.11
N ALA A 36 -5.21 15.54 1.37
CA ALA A 36 -3.83 15.19 1.73
C ALA A 36 -3.52 13.73 1.39
N ALA A 37 -4.46 12.82 1.61
CA ALA A 37 -4.35 11.41 1.22
C ALA A 37 -4.21 11.26 -0.31
N ASP A 38 -5.04 11.95 -1.10
CA ASP A 38 -4.95 11.98 -2.56
C ASP A 38 -3.58 12.48 -3.03
N THR A 39 -3.07 13.56 -2.42
CA THR A 39 -1.74 14.10 -2.76
C THR A 39 -0.62 13.10 -2.43
N LEU A 40 -0.65 12.48 -1.25
CA LEU A 40 0.34 11.48 -0.82
C LEU A 40 0.34 10.29 -1.78
N LEU A 41 -0.83 9.75 -2.11
CA LEU A 41 -0.95 8.59 -3.00
C LEU A 41 -0.50 8.91 -4.43
N LYS A 42 -0.84 10.09 -4.96
CA LYS A 42 -0.36 10.53 -6.29
C LYS A 42 1.17 10.70 -6.32
N ASN A 43 1.76 11.26 -5.27
CA ASN A 43 3.21 11.39 -5.15
C ASN A 43 3.90 10.01 -5.04
N SER A 44 3.20 8.99 -4.56
CA SER A 44 3.64 7.60 -4.52
C SER A 44 3.25 6.81 -5.79
N HIS A 45 2.89 7.53 -6.88
CA HIS A 45 2.52 6.96 -8.19
C HIS A 45 1.28 6.05 -8.17
N PHE A 46 0.37 6.25 -7.23
CA PHE A 46 -0.96 5.65 -7.28
C PHE A 46 -1.92 6.56 -8.05
N THR A 47 -2.83 5.94 -8.77
CA THR A 47 -3.89 6.64 -9.53
C THR A 47 -5.23 6.29 -8.92
N LEU A 48 -6.08 7.29 -8.69
CA LEU A 48 -7.47 7.07 -8.30
C LEU A 48 -8.18 6.29 -9.40
N SER A 49 -8.59 5.07 -9.10
CA SER A 49 -9.25 4.16 -10.04
C SER A 49 -10.75 4.17 -9.90
N ASP A 50 -11.25 4.39 -8.68
CA ASP A 50 -12.68 4.43 -8.40
C ASP A 50 -12.97 5.23 -7.12
N LYS A 51 -14.22 5.71 -7.02
CA LYS A 51 -14.73 6.44 -5.86
C LYS A 51 -16.19 6.12 -5.64
N GLU A 52 -16.52 5.66 -4.46
CA GLU A 52 -17.88 5.38 -4.04
C GLU A 52 -18.26 6.34 -2.90
N ILE A 53 -19.39 7.02 -3.05
CA ILE A 53 -19.97 7.88 -2.00
C ILE A 53 -21.41 7.44 -1.77
N ALA A 54 -21.70 7.03 -0.54
CA ALA A 54 -23.04 6.67 -0.12
C ALA A 54 -23.41 7.36 1.19
N LYS A 55 -24.67 7.21 1.62
CA LYS A 55 -25.10 7.73 2.91
C LYS A 55 -24.35 6.97 4.03
N GLY A 56 -23.52 7.70 4.77
CA GLY A 56 -22.78 7.16 5.91
C GLY A 56 -21.37 6.68 5.60
N TYR A 57 -20.93 6.66 4.34
CA TYR A 57 -19.52 6.39 4.03
C TYR A 57 -19.05 6.98 2.70
N SER A 58 -17.75 7.16 2.58
CA SER A 58 -17.08 7.39 1.30
C SER A 58 -15.88 6.47 1.18
N ASN A 59 -15.68 5.86 0.02
CA ASN A 59 -14.56 4.97 -0.26
C ASN A 59 -13.82 5.41 -1.52
N TYR A 60 -12.48 5.40 -1.46
CA TYR A 60 -11.59 5.85 -2.51
C TYR A 60 -10.62 4.72 -2.83
N TYR A 61 -10.59 4.27 -4.09
CA TYR A 61 -9.75 3.18 -4.57
C TYR A 61 -8.62 3.71 -5.42
N TYR A 62 -7.40 3.45 -5.01
CA TYR A 62 -6.20 3.80 -5.75
C TYR A 62 -5.46 2.55 -6.18
N THR A 63 -4.89 2.60 -7.36
CA THR A 63 -4.14 1.49 -7.94
C THR A 63 -2.82 1.97 -8.50
N SER A 64 -1.80 1.11 -8.43
CA SER A 64 -0.56 1.28 -9.16
C SER A 64 -0.37 0.13 -10.14
N TYR A 65 0.13 0.45 -11.33
CA TYR A 65 0.31 -0.49 -12.42
C TYR A 65 1.72 -0.43 -12.95
N GLU A 66 2.28 -1.58 -13.31
CA GLU A 66 3.44 -1.66 -14.17
C GLU A 66 3.00 -1.82 -15.62
N LYS A 67 3.69 -1.13 -16.52
CA LYS A 67 3.48 -1.33 -17.95
C LYS A 67 4.32 -2.53 -18.38
N GLN A 68 3.65 -3.58 -18.83
CA GLN A 68 4.28 -4.76 -19.44
C GLN A 68 3.95 -4.81 -20.94
N ASP A 69 4.72 -5.59 -21.69
CA ASP A 69 4.55 -5.75 -23.16
C ASP A 69 3.16 -6.28 -23.55
N LEU A 70 2.49 -7.00 -22.63
CA LEU A 70 1.14 -7.58 -22.82
C LEU A 70 0.01 -6.77 -22.15
N GLY A 71 0.30 -5.57 -21.64
CA GLY A 71 -0.69 -4.73 -20.98
C GLY A 71 -0.23 -4.18 -19.62
N LYS A 72 -1.19 -3.72 -18.80
CA LYS A 72 -0.94 -3.21 -17.46
C LYS A 72 -1.14 -4.32 -16.44
N GLN A 73 -0.13 -4.58 -15.61
CA GLN A 73 -0.27 -5.46 -14.45
C GLN A 73 -0.56 -4.64 -13.20
N LEU A 74 -1.59 -5.01 -12.45
CA LEU A 74 -1.85 -4.44 -11.13
C LEU A 74 -0.78 -4.90 -10.16
N LEU A 75 -0.06 -3.95 -9.57
CA LEU A 75 1.00 -4.23 -8.60
C LEU A 75 0.51 -4.06 -7.17
N ARG A 76 -0.23 -2.98 -6.92
CA ARG A 76 -0.69 -2.59 -5.58
C ARG A 76 -2.02 -1.88 -5.66
N SER A 77 -2.76 -1.94 -4.57
CA SER A 77 -3.94 -1.11 -4.40
C SER A 77 -4.03 -0.56 -2.97
N VAL A 78 -4.60 0.63 -2.88
CA VAL A 78 -4.95 1.26 -1.60
C VAL A 78 -6.42 1.60 -1.67
N SER A 79 -7.16 1.20 -0.66
CA SER A 79 -8.51 1.71 -0.41
C SER A 79 -8.49 2.44 0.92
N PHE A 80 -9.04 3.64 0.97
CA PHE A 80 -9.39 4.26 2.23
C PHE A 80 -10.87 4.59 2.27
N MET A 81 -11.50 4.20 3.35
CA MET A 81 -12.91 4.36 3.57
C MET A 81 -13.14 5.19 4.82
N ASP A 82 -13.86 6.31 4.66
CA ASP A 82 -14.37 7.10 5.76
C ASP A 82 -15.81 6.68 6.03
N VAL A 83 -16.09 6.27 7.27
CA VAL A 83 -17.42 5.94 7.77
C VAL A 83 -17.88 7.08 8.68
N TYR A 84 -19.02 7.65 8.35
CA TYR A 84 -19.62 8.77 9.08
C TYR A 84 -20.73 8.24 9.97
N ASP A 85 -20.50 8.22 11.27
CA ASP A 85 -21.55 8.01 12.26
C ASP A 85 -21.98 9.35 12.86
N ALA A 86 -23.13 9.39 13.52
CA ALA A 86 -23.70 10.61 14.07
C ALA A 86 -22.77 11.36 15.05
N ALA A 87 -21.84 10.67 15.67
CA ALA A 87 -20.92 11.21 16.70
C ALA A 87 -19.46 11.28 16.25
N ASP A 88 -19.02 10.52 15.25
CA ASP A 88 -17.60 10.41 14.89
C ASP A 88 -17.40 9.99 13.43
N THR A 89 -16.16 10.15 12.95
CA THR A 89 -15.72 9.64 11.64
C THR A 89 -14.61 8.63 11.86
N SER A 90 -14.88 7.38 11.50
CA SER A 90 -13.88 6.31 11.49
C SER A 90 -13.24 6.19 10.13
N ARG A 91 -11.97 5.86 10.08
CA ARG A 91 -11.27 5.56 8.82
C ARG A 91 -10.69 4.16 8.82
N LEU A 92 -10.87 3.46 7.71
CA LEU A 92 -10.23 2.19 7.41
C LEU A 92 -9.31 2.35 6.20
N ILE A 93 -8.07 1.92 6.33
CA ILE A 93 -7.12 1.81 5.23
C ILE A 93 -6.91 0.33 4.93
N LEU A 94 -7.02 -0.02 3.65
CA LEU A 94 -6.66 -1.35 3.16
C LEU A 94 -5.56 -1.18 2.09
N TYR A 95 -4.33 -1.56 2.42
CA TYR A 95 -3.22 -1.65 1.49
C TYR A 95 -3.03 -3.08 1.03
N ARG A 96 -2.94 -3.31 -0.28
CA ARG A 96 -2.71 -4.62 -0.86
C ARG A 96 -1.51 -4.60 -1.77
N THR A 97 -0.64 -5.58 -1.61
CA THR A 97 0.46 -5.89 -2.53
C THR A 97 0.40 -7.35 -2.97
N TYR A 98 1.06 -7.67 -4.09
CA TYR A 98 1.19 -9.03 -4.61
C TYR A 98 2.64 -9.54 -4.49
N TYR A 99 3.49 -8.84 -3.75
CA TYR A 99 4.90 -9.16 -3.56
C TYR A 99 5.16 -9.60 -2.12
N GLU A 100 5.70 -10.80 -1.98
CA GLU A 100 6.02 -11.39 -0.66
C GLU A 100 7.15 -10.62 0.04
N ASP A 101 8.18 -10.20 -0.70
CA ASP A 101 9.29 -9.41 -0.18
C ASP A 101 8.82 -8.09 0.43
N GLU A 102 7.82 -7.47 -0.17
CA GLU A 102 7.22 -6.25 0.35
C GLU A 102 6.38 -6.50 1.61
N GLN A 103 5.66 -7.61 1.67
CA GLN A 103 4.97 -8.02 2.90
C GLN A 103 5.95 -8.20 4.04
N GLU A 104 7.05 -8.92 3.81
CA GLU A 104 8.06 -9.17 4.84
C GLU A 104 8.76 -7.88 5.29
N GLU A 105 8.99 -6.94 4.37
CA GLU A 105 9.53 -5.63 4.69
C GLU A 105 8.57 -4.81 5.56
N LEU A 106 7.27 -4.78 5.23
CA LEU A 106 6.26 -4.11 6.03
C LEU A 106 6.12 -4.72 7.43
N LYS A 107 6.22 -6.03 7.56
CA LYS A 107 6.24 -6.70 8.88
C LYS A 107 7.43 -6.27 9.72
N LYS A 108 8.63 -6.17 9.14
CA LYS A 108 9.82 -5.65 9.83
C LYS A 108 9.63 -4.20 10.26
N GLN A 109 9.04 -3.36 9.40
CA GLN A 109 8.74 -1.97 9.71
C GLN A 109 7.72 -1.84 10.84
N LEU A 110 6.71 -2.70 10.93
CA LEU A 110 5.77 -2.73 12.05
C LEU A 110 6.52 -2.94 13.37
N LEU A 111 7.37 -3.95 13.45
CA LEU A 111 8.16 -4.24 14.64
C LEU A 111 9.10 -3.08 14.98
N ALA A 112 9.78 -2.49 13.98
CA ALA A 112 10.67 -1.34 14.16
C ALA A 112 9.92 -0.08 14.64
N ASN A 113 8.65 0.09 14.27
CA ASN A 113 7.79 1.18 14.70
C ASN A 113 7.13 0.92 16.08
N GLY A 114 7.50 -0.17 16.77
CA GLY A 114 7.02 -0.49 18.11
C GLY A 114 5.68 -1.20 18.17
N TYR A 115 5.22 -1.79 17.04
CA TYR A 115 4.13 -2.74 17.08
C TYR A 115 4.62 -4.10 17.58
N GLU A 116 3.80 -4.80 18.33
CA GLU A 116 4.06 -6.16 18.79
C GLU A 116 3.11 -7.13 18.11
N LEU A 117 3.61 -8.31 17.75
CA LEU A 117 2.77 -9.38 17.21
C LEU A 117 1.86 -9.92 18.34
N PHE A 118 0.59 -9.58 18.29
CA PHE A 118 -0.40 -9.97 19.29
C PHE A 118 -1.00 -11.37 19.05
N SER A 119 -1.23 -11.70 17.77
CA SER A 119 -1.81 -13.01 17.37
C SER A 119 -1.37 -13.36 15.98
N SER A 120 -1.21 -14.66 15.70
CA SER A 120 -0.90 -15.16 14.36
C SER A 120 -1.56 -16.51 14.10
N THR A 121 -2.01 -16.67 12.85
CA THR A 121 -2.40 -17.93 12.24
C THR A 121 -1.61 -18.09 10.93
N ALA A 122 -1.85 -19.17 10.19
CA ALA A 122 -1.16 -19.40 8.91
C ALA A 122 -1.32 -18.21 7.91
N ASN A 123 -2.47 -17.52 7.94
CA ASN A 123 -2.82 -16.51 6.94
C ASN A 123 -3.26 -15.16 7.55
N ASN A 124 -3.12 -14.97 8.86
CA ASN A 124 -3.55 -13.74 9.52
C ASN A 124 -2.62 -13.40 10.69
N PHE A 125 -2.10 -12.19 10.70
CA PHE A 125 -1.18 -11.66 11.70
C PHE A 125 -1.75 -10.35 12.23
N ILE A 126 -1.90 -10.24 13.54
CA ILE A 126 -2.43 -9.06 14.21
C ILE A 126 -1.31 -8.41 15.01
N TYR A 127 -1.03 -7.17 14.69
CA TYR A 127 -0.02 -6.34 15.36
C TYR A 127 -0.72 -5.25 16.16
N LYS A 128 -0.20 -4.94 17.36
CA LYS A 128 -0.74 -3.90 18.24
C LYS A 128 0.34 -2.95 18.74
N LYS A 129 -0.04 -1.68 18.89
CA LYS A 129 0.75 -0.62 19.53
C LYS A 129 -0.20 0.32 20.25
N GLY A 130 -0.29 0.19 21.59
CA GLY A 130 -1.35 0.86 22.36
C GLY A 130 -2.73 0.44 21.86
N ASP A 131 -3.56 1.41 21.49
CA ASP A 131 -4.92 1.17 20.96
C ASP A 131 -4.95 0.92 19.45
N GLN A 132 -3.82 1.10 18.76
CA GLN A 132 -3.73 0.87 17.33
C GLN A 132 -3.59 -0.61 17.01
N THR A 133 -4.32 -1.06 15.99
CA THR A 133 -4.25 -2.43 15.49
C THR A 133 -4.00 -2.41 13.98
N ILE A 134 -3.06 -3.24 13.55
CA ILE A 134 -2.82 -3.51 12.13
C ILE A 134 -2.96 -5.00 11.90
N THR A 135 -3.80 -5.37 10.94
CA THR A 135 -3.98 -6.76 10.53
C THR A 135 -3.31 -6.98 9.19
N ASN A 136 -2.41 -7.98 9.11
CA ASN A 136 -1.87 -8.47 7.85
C ASN A 136 -2.53 -9.80 7.51
N LYS A 137 -3.19 -9.88 6.35
CA LYS A 137 -3.88 -11.07 5.84
C LYS A 137 -3.21 -11.56 4.56
N ILE A 138 -3.09 -12.87 4.43
CA ILE A 138 -2.66 -13.54 3.19
C ILE A 138 -3.90 -14.16 2.56
N THR A 139 -4.23 -13.75 1.34
CA THR A 139 -5.44 -14.18 0.64
C THR A 139 -5.11 -14.65 -0.77
N LEU A 140 -5.90 -15.58 -1.30
CA LEU A 140 -5.85 -15.95 -2.71
C LEU A 140 -6.91 -15.15 -3.47
N LYS A 141 -6.47 -14.42 -4.48
CA LYS A 141 -7.35 -13.67 -5.39
C LYS A 141 -7.35 -14.34 -6.76
N THR A 142 -8.53 -14.56 -7.28
CA THR A 142 -8.70 -15.16 -8.62
C THR A 142 -9.53 -14.21 -9.46
N ALA A 143 -8.93 -13.65 -10.51
CA ALA A 143 -9.71 -12.97 -11.54
C ALA A 143 -10.32 -14.01 -12.49
N LYS A 144 -11.49 -13.69 -13.07
CA LYS A 144 -12.20 -14.59 -14.01
C LYS A 144 -11.26 -15.02 -15.15
N GLY A 145 -11.02 -16.33 -15.28
CA GLY A 145 -10.15 -16.90 -16.30
C GLY A 145 -8.64 -16.85 -16.01
N SER A 146 -8.22 -16.40 -14.83
CA SER A 146 -6.82 -16.32 -14.43
C SER A 146 -6.47 -17.36 -13.36
N LYS A 147 -5.15 -17.67 -13.22
CA LYS A 147 -4.66 -18.45 -12.08
C LYS A 147 -4.81 -17.65 -10.80
N PRO A 148 -5.04 -18.32 -9.64
CA PRO A 148 -5.00 -17.67 -8.34
C PRO A 148 -3.65 -16.98 -8.10
N VAL A 149 -3.70 -15.78 -7.52
CA VAL A 149 -2.53 -15.01 -7.14
C VAL A 149 -2.61 -14.72 -5.65
N THR A 150 -1.49 -14.89 -4.94
CA THR A 150 -1.41 -14.53 -3.53
C THR A 150 -1.42 -13.01 -3.39
N ALA A 151 -2.27 -12.51 -2.50
CA ALA A 151 -2.33 -11.12 -2.13
C ALA A 151 -2.06 -10.96 -0.64
N TYR A 152 -1.27 -9.96 -0.29
CA TYR A 152 -0.91 -9.57 1.06
C TYR A 152 -1.61 -8.25 1.39
N GLU A 153 -2.51 -8.30 2.36
CA GLU A 153 -3.39 -7.19 2.71
C GLU A 153 -3.03 -6.67 4.11
N PHE A 154 -2.81 -5.36 4.22
CA PHE A 154 -2.60 -4.65 5.49
C PHE A 154 -3.80 -3.75 5.73
N GLU A 155 -4.48 -4.00 6.84
CA GLU A 155 -5.69 -3.29 7.26
C GLU A 155 -5.40 -2.48 8.52
N LEU A 156 -5.65 -1.17 8.47
CA LEU A 156 -5.48 -0.22 9.54
C LEU A 156 -6.80 0.51 9.77
N GLY A 157 -7.22 0.61 11.03
CA GLY A 157 -8.44 1.34 11.41
C GLY A 157 -8.20 2.29 12.58
N ARG A 158 -9.02 3.32 12.69
CA ARG A 158 -9.13 4.20 13.86
C ARG A 158 -10.60 4.55 14.10
#